data_8c80ba62dbb2b33222e7e9059b83bd66
#
_entry.id   8c80ba62dbb2b33222e7e9059b83bd66
#
_cell.length_a   1.000
_cell.length_b   1.000
_cell.length_c   1.000
_cell.angle_alpha   90.00
_cell.angle_beta   90.00
_cell.angle_gamma   90.00
#
_symmetry.space_group_name_H-M   'P 1'
#
loop_
_entity.id
_entity.type
_entity.pdbx_description
1 polymer ?
#
loop_
_entity_poly.entity_id
_entity_poly.type
_entity_poly.pdbx_seq_one_letter_code
_entity_poly.pdbx_strand_id
1 'polypeptide(L)'
;MNKINFRYSVNNASKIASFAVLSNINSPKPTFKLFHENTEHFPWLLDKDNNCMHITDPSIYRSKLISDKSGLAYSNHICYVKNLASWLQWFKDSSIYDNTKIIIVSDHGNGGQGAPLIDFPRRELRNSHILFLVKEFGAKGKLKVDDTTFVSNSDAMAVACDEIGSKCPRILPSVIKQPMLDRELIFTLVDGGSGRQTNTKFDVILQYKVKNNIFDLNNWTDITNIQDKER
;
A
#
# COMPACT_ATOMS: atom_id res chain seq x y z
N MET A 1 4.03 24.59 -17.20
CA MET A 1 4.43 24.39 -15.79
C MET A 1 3.20 23.96 -15.01
N ASN A 2 3.05 22.66 -14.71
CA ASN A 2 1.84 22.14 -14.05
C ASN A 2 1.71 22.73 -12.65
N LYS A 3 0.56 23.30 -12.35
CA LYS A 3 0.24 23.77 -10.99
C LYS A 3 0.21 22.54 -10.08
N ILE A 4 1.11 22.48 -9.09
CA ILE A 4 1.09 21.45 -8.06
C ILE A 4 -0.24 21.60 -7.33
N ASN A 5 -1.03 20.53 -7.29
CA ASN A 5 -2.34 20.58 -6.64
C ASN A 5 -2.18 20.35 -5.12
N PHE A 6 -1.76 21.40 -4.42
CA PHE A 6 -1.57 21.39 -2.98
C PHE A 6 -2.85 20.97 -2.21
N ARG A 7 -4.03 21.30 -2.73
CA ARG A 7 -5.30 20.95 -2.07
C ARG A 7 -5.49 19.45 -1.93
N TYR A 8 -5.06 18.68 -2.92
CA TYR A 8 -5.19 17.22 -2.90
C TYR A 8 -4.38 16.59 -1.76
N SER A 9 -3.12 16.98 -1.62
CA SER A 9 -2.22 16.42 -0.58
C SER A 9 -2.60 16.87 0.82
N VAL A 10 -3.04 18.13 0.99
CA VAL A 10 -3.55 18.63 2.28
C VAL A 10 -4.78 17.84 2.72
N ASN A 11 -5.73 17.61 1.80
CA ASN A 11 -6.92 16.83 2.11
C ASN A 11 -6.59 15.37 2.50
N ASN A 12 -5.59 14.76 1.88
CA ASN A 12 -5.22 13.39 2.19
C ASN A 12 -4.56 13.27 3.57
N ALA A 13 -3.58 14.11 3.88
CA ALA A 13 -2.92 14.08 5.19
C ALA A 13 -3.88 14.39 6.36
N SER A 14 -4.89 15.23 6.14
CA SER A 14 -5.88 15.54 7.17
C SER A 14 -6.85 14.39 7.44
N LYS A 15 -7.06 13.46 6.51
CA LYS A 15 -7.99 12.35 6.68
C LYS A 15 -7.57 11.41 7.79
N ILE A 16 -6.32 10.94 7.79
CA ILE A 16 -5.84 10.02 8.82
C ILE A 16 -5.81 10.69 10.21
N ALA A 17 -5.45 11.96 10.27
CA ALA A 17 -5.49 12.74 11.51
C ALA A 17 -6.92 12.95 12.05
N SER A 18 -7.90 13.05 11.15
CA SER A 18 -9.30 13.27 11.51
C SER A 18 -10.09 11.98 11.72
N PHE A 19 -9.52 10.82 11.43
CA PHE A 19 -10.23 9.55 11.43
C PHE A 19 -10.86 9.24 12.80
N ALA A 20 -10.14 9.49 13.89
CA ALA A 20 -10.64 9.29 15.25
C ALA A 20 -11.92 10.10 15.52
N VAL A 21 -11.92 11.37 15.14
CA VAL A 21 -13.07 12.28 15.33
C VAL A 21 -14.27 11.89 14.48
N LEU A 22 -14.01 11.36 13.27
CA LEU A 22 -15.05 10.94 12.34
C LEU A 22 -15.56 9.52 12.58
N SER A 23 -14.97 8.78 13.52
CA SER A 23 -15.32 7.39 13.78
C SER A 23 -16.32 7.26 14.91
N ASN A 24 -17.42 6.53 14.67
CA ASN A 24 -18.33 6.09 15.72
C ASN A 24 -17.90 4.69 16.20
N ILE A 25 -17.62 4.56 17.50
CA ILE A 25 -17.21 3.30 18.15
C ILE A 25 -18.37 2.59 18.87
N ASN A 26 -19.53 3.23 18.96
CA ASN A 26 -20.68 2.71 19.71
C ASN A 26 -21.67 1.92 18.82
N SER A 27 -21.19 1.36 17.70
CA SER A 27 -22.07 0.53 16.85
C SER A 27 -22.44 -0.75 17.58
N PRO A 28 -23.76 -1.09 17.67
CA PRO A 28 -24.20 -2.35 18.28
C PRO A 28 -23.93 -3.58 17.39
N LYS A 29 -23.45 -3.37 16.17
CA LYS A 29 -23.18 -4.43 15.19
C LYS A 29 -21.74 -4.39 14.74
N PRO A 30 -21.15 -5.55 14.39
CA PRO A 30 -19.86 -5.59 13.72
C PRO A 30 -19.86 -4.69 12.48
N THR A 31 -18.79 -3.95 12.29
CA THR A 31 -18.64 -3.01 11.17
C THR A 31 -17.41 -3.35 10.38
N PHE A 32 -17.49 -3.23 9.06
CA PHE A 32 -16.36 -3.21 8.16
C PHE A 32 -16.14 -1.77 7.68
N LYS A 33 -14.90 -1.30 7.76
CA LYS A 33 -14.52 0.03 7.28
C LYS A 33 -13.37 -0.12 6.31
N LEU A 34 -13.55 0.38 5.09
CA LEU A 34 -12.48 0.54 4.10
C LEU A 34 -12.01 1.98 4.13
N PHE A 35 -10.71 2.16 4.31
CA PHE A 35 -10.08 3.46 4.33
C PHE A 35 -9.02 3.52 3.23
N HIS A 36 -9.23 4.39 2.24
CA HIS A 36 -8.29 4.63 1.17
C HIS A 36 -7.54 5.94 1.43
N GLU A 37 -6.24 5.83 1.57
CA GLU A 37 -5.35 6.91 1.99
C GLU A 37 -4.24 7.13 0.96
N ASN A 38 -3.98 8.37 0.58
CA ASN A 38 -3.04 8.76 -0.47
C ASN A 38 -1.95 9.73 0.02
N THR A 39 -1.71 9.82 1.33
CA THR A 39 -0.67 10.72 1.87
C THR A 39 0.72 10.39 1.32
N GLU A 40 0.99 9.12 1.07
CA GLU A 40 2.27 8.66 0.51
C GLU A 40 2.45 8.98 -0.98
N HIS A 41 1.38 9.35 -1.67
CA HIS A 41 1.44 9.70 -3.08
C HIS A 41 2.06 11.10 -3.29
N PHE A 42 2.85 11.25 -4.36
CA PHE A 42 3.35 12.56 -4.79
C PHE A 42 2.20 13.56 -5.08
N PRO A 43 2.32 14.84 -4.70
CA PRO A 43 3.45 15.55 -4.13
C PRO A 43 3.61 15.34 -2.61
N TRP A 44 4.85 15.16 -2.16
CA TRP A 44 5.21 14.97 -0.76
C TRP A 44 5.36 16.32 -0.07
N LEU A 45 4.40 16.67 0.78
CA LEU A 45 4.29 18.02 1.35
C LEU A 45 4.50 18.08 2.86
N LEU A 46 4.66 16.94 3.54
CA LEU A 46 4.80 16.92 4.99
C LEU A 46 6.27 17.08 5.41
N ASP A 47 6.53 17.97 6.36
CA ASP A 47 7.85 18.23 6.90
C ASP A 47 8.01 17.62 8.28
N LYS A 48 8.79 16.53 8.38
CA LYS A 48 9.04 15.80 9.63
C LYS A 48 9.74 16.65 10.70
N ASP A 49 10.52 17.65 10.27
CA ASP A 49 11.29 18.51 11.15
C ASP A 49 10.46 19.71 11.63
N ASN A 50 9.34 19.98 10.99
CA ASN A 50 8.36 20.98 11.38
C ASN A 50 7.04 20.34 11.83
N ASN A 51 7.12 19.41 12.77
CA ASN A 51 5.98 18.72 13.38
C ASN A 51 4.95 18.19 12.36
N CYS A 52 5.42 17.69 11.22
CA CYS A 52 4.60 17.20 10.11
C CYS A 52 3.62 18.24 9.53
N MET A 53 3.94 19.50 9.68
CA MET A 53 3.20 20.58 9.03
C MET A 53 3.40 20.56 7.51
N HIS A 54 2.43 21.05 6.78
CA HIS A 54 2.53 21.17 5.33
C HIS A 54 3.55 22.22 4.92
N ILE A 55 4.38 21.91 3.93
CA ILE A 55 5.19 22.90 3.21
C ILE A 55 4.24 23.68 2.30
N THR A 56 3.83 24.86 2.76
CA THR A 56 2.84 25.69 2.05
C THR A 56 3.48 26.66 1.06
N ASP A 57 4.76 26.97 1.22
CA ASP A 57 5.49 27.84 0.30
C ASP A 57 5.96 27.07 -0.94
N PRO A 58 5.46 27.41 -2.14
CA PRO A 58 5.85 26.73 -3.37
C PRO A 58 7.33 26.88 -3.72
N SER A 59 7.99 27.94 -3.28
CA SER A 59 9.42 28.19 -3.55
C SER A 59 10.29 27.26 -2.72
N ILE A 60 9.97 27.11 -1.44
CA ILE A 60 10.63 26.16 -0.52
C ILE A 60 10.43 24.74 -1.03
N TYR A 61 9.20 24.37 -1.38
CA TYR A 61 8.91 23.05 -1.91
C TYR A 61 9.72 22.72 -3.17
N ARG A 62 9.77 23.65 -4.14
CA ARG A 62 10.54 23.47 -5.38
C ARG A 62 12.03 23.34 -5.11
N SER A 63 12.57 24.17 -4.21
CA SER A 63 13.96 24.09 -3.82
C SER A 63 14.30 22.71 -3.24
N LYS A 64 13.52 22.24 -2.27
CA LYS A 64 13.68 20.90 -1.69
C LYS A 64 13.49 19.77 -2.71
N LEU A 65 12.53 19.90 -3.63
CA LEU A 65 12.28 18.90 -4.66
C LEU A 65 13.46 18.73 -5.62
N ILE A 66 14.17 19.82 -5.92
CA ILE A 66 15.34 19.81 -6.80
C ILE A 66 16.58 19.31 -6.06
N SER A 67 16.82 19.81 -4.84
CA SER A 67 18.02 19.52 -4.07
C SER A 67 17.97 18.18 -3.32
N ASP A 68 16.79 17.78 -2.83
CA ASP A 68 16.61 16.60 -1.99
C ASP A 68 15.21 15.96 -2.15
N LYS A 69 14.94 15.43 -3.33
CA LYS A 69 13.70 14.73 -3.61
C LYS A 69 13.47 13.51 -2.70
N SER A 70 14.54 12.78 -2.40
CA SER A 70 14.47 11.59 -1.54
C SER A 70 14.18 11.97 -0.10
N GLY A 71 14.74 13.07 0.40
CA GLY A 71 14.45 13.60 1.73
C GLY A 71 13.01 14.07 1.88
N LEU A 72 12.41 14.66 0.83
CA LEU A 72 10.98 14.98 0.84
C LEU A 72 10.12 13.72 0.95
N ALA A 73 10.39 12.69 0.18
CA ALA A 73 9.68 11.43 0.24
C ALA A 73 9.79 10.79 1.63
N TYR A 74 11.02 10.73 2.17
CA TYR A 74 11.29 10.22 3.51
C TYR A 74 10.57 11.03 4.60
N SER A 75 10.62 12.35 4.51
CA SER A 75 9.94 13.25 5.44
C SER A 75 8.43 12.98 5.48
N ASN A 76 7.82 12.88 4.31
CA ASN A 76 6.40 12.58 4.16
C ASN A 76 6.05 11.21 4.74
N HIS A 77 6.88 10.19 4.47
CA HIS A 77 6.70 8.83 4.99
C HIS A 77 6.76 8.79 6.54
N ILE A 78 7.74 9.45 7.14
CA ILE A 78 7.83 9.54 8.61
C ILE A 78 6.57 10.18 9.21
N CYS A 79 6.06 11.23 8.58
CA CYS A 79 4.83 11.88 9.03
C CYS A 79 3.60 10.97 8.90
N TYR A 80 3.51 10.21 7.81
CA TYR A 80 2.46 9.22 7.64
C TYR A 80 2.50 8.16 8.74
N VAL A 81 3.68 7.58 9.02
CA VAL A 81 3.86 6.57 10.07
C VAL A 81 3.52 7.13 11.45
N LYS A 82 3.89 8.38 11.76
CA LYS A 82 3.50 9.04 13.02
C LYS A 82 1.97 9.16 13.15
N ASN A 83 1.30 9.59 12.09
CA ASN A 83 -0.16 9.72 12.08
C ASN A 83 -0.84 8.35 12.24
N LEU A 84 -0.32 7.32 11.57
CA LEU A 84 -0.80 5.95 11.71
C LEU A 84 -0.62 5.43 13.15
N ALA A 85 0.54 5.69 13.76
CA ALA A 85 0.80 5.32 15.15
C ALA A 85 -0.17 6.02 16.12
N SER A 86 -0.44 7.31 15.92
CA SER A 86 -1.42 8.07 16.70
C SER A 86 -2.83 7.49 16.56
N TRP A 87 -3.20 7.09 15.35
CA TRP A 87 -4.48 6.44 15.09
C TRP A 87 -4.59 5.08 15.78
N LEU A 88 -3.55 4.25 15.72
CA LEU A 88 -3.50 2.97 16.45
C LEU A 88 -3.54 3.18 17.97
N GLN A 89 -2.92 4.24 18.48
CA GLN A 89 -3.01 4.60 19.90
C GLN A 89 -4.44 4.97 20.28
N TRP A 90 -5.14 5.75 19.46
CA TRP A 90 -6.55 6.05 19.69
C TRP A 90 -7.43 4.80 19.80
N PHE A 91 -7.19 3.73 19.00
CA PHE A 91 -7.90 2.46 19.18
C PHE A 91 -7.68 1.86 20.56
N LYS A 92 -6.46 1.95 21.10
CA LYS A 92 -6.14 1.46 22.45
C LYS A 92 -6.82 2.29 23.52
N ASP A 93 -6.75 3.60 23.41
CA ASP A 93 -7.35 4.54 24.37
C ASP A 93 -8.88 4.41 24.39
N SER A 94 -9.45 4.08 23.26
CA SER A 94 -10.90 3.83 23.09
C SER A 94 -11.32 2.39 23.44
N SER A 95 -10.40 1.55 23.91
CA SER A 95 -10.64 0.15 24.29
C SER A 95 -11.21 -0.73 23.18
N ILE A 96 -11.01 -0.35 21.92
CA ILE A 96 -11.48 -1.11 20.74
C ILE A 96 -10.36 -1.85 20.00
N TYR A 97 -9.10 -1.63 20.37
CA TYR A 97 -7.95 -2.21 19.70
C TYR A 97 -8.00 -3.73 19.65
N ASP A 98 -8.28 -4.37 20.77
CA ASP A 98 -8.33 -5.83 20.84
C ASP A 98 -9.51 -6.43 20.07
N ASN A 99 -10.59 -5.68 19.98
CA ASN A 99 -11.81 -6.09 19.26
C ASN A 99 -11.83 -5.62 17.80
N THR A 100 -10.69 -5.25 17.25
CA THR A 100 -10.59 -4.79 15.87
C THR A 100 -9.51 -5.56 15.13
N LYS A 101 -9.86 -6.19 14.01
CA LYS A 101 -8.91 -6.66 13.02
C LYS A 101 -8.49 -5.49 12.14
N ILE A 102 -7.19 -5.29 11.97
CA ILE A 102 -6.64 -4.19 11.17
C ILE A 102 -5.78 -4.79 10.06
N ILE A 103 -6.07 -4.40 8.83
CA ILE A 103 -5.31 -4.79 7.65
C ILE A 103 -4.83 -3.52 6.97
N ILE A 104 -3.52 -3.40 6.82
CA ILE A 104 -2.90 -2.28 6.12
C ILE A 104 -2.17 -2.86 4.91
N VAL A 105 -2.60 -2.44 3.73
CA VAL A 105 -2.05 -2.93 2.47
C VAL A 105 -1.82 -1.77 1.53
N SER A 106 -0.67 -1.77 0.83
CA SER A 106 -0.45 -0.83 -0.27
C SER A 106 -0.98 -1.39 -1.59
N ASP A 107 -1.40 -0.49 -2.48
CA ASP A 107 -1.80 -0.83 -3.85
C ASP A 107 -0.59 -1.31 -4.68
N HIS A 108 0.58 -0.68 -4.45
CA HIS A 108 1.86 -1.05 -5.06
C HIS A 108 3.03 -0.62 -4.17
N GLY A 109 4.23 -1.04 -4.52
CA GLY A 109 5.48 -0.58 -3.93
C GLY A 109 5.97 0.72 -4.57
N ASN A 110 7.15 1.19 -4.15
CA ASN A 110 7.77 2.38 -4.72
C ASN A 110 8.97 2.00 -5.61
N GLY A 111 8.81 2.08 -6.92
CA GLY A 111 9.87 1.89 -7.91
C GLY A 111 10.82 3.09 -8.06
N GLY A 112 10.60 4.17 -7.31
CA GLY A 112 11.34 5.42 -7.40
C GLY A 112 12.77 5.37 -6.85
N GLN A 113 13.45 6.51 -6.92
CA GLN A 113 14.76 6.70 -6.29
C GLN A 113 14.60 6.60 -4.76
N GLY A 114 15.52 5.89 -4.10
CA GLY A 114 15.48 5.67 -2.66
C GLY A 114 14.70 4.43 -2.22
N ALA A 115 14.13 3.66 -3.14
CA ALA A 115 13.59 2.35 -2.82
C ALA A 115 14.67 1.42 -2.25
N PRO A 116 14.34 0.53 -1.29
CA PRO A 116 15.31 -0.37 -0.71
C PRO A 116 16.02 -1.22 -1.77
N LEU A 117 17.24 -1.61 -1.45
CA LEU A 117 18.18 -2.35 -2.30
C LEU A 117 17.74 -3.81 -2.49
N ILE A 118 16.54 -4.02 -3.00
CA ILE A 118 16.11 -5.34 -3.44
C ILE A 118 16.42 -5.44 -4.93
N ASP A 119 17.24 -6.40 -5.28
CA ASP A 119 17.56 -6.69 -6.68
C ASP A 119 16.39 -7.39 -7.35
N PHE A 120 15.52 -6.59 -7.96
CA PHE A 120 14.52 -7.13 -8.88
C PHE A 120 15.14 -7.31 -10.27
N PRO A 121 14.64 -8.23 -11.09
CA PRO A 121 15.12 -8.46 -12.46
C PRO A 121 15.07 -7.19 -13.31
N ARG A 122 14.10 -6.34 -13.03
CA ARG A 122 13.96 -5.01 -13.64
C ARG A 122 13.50 -4.00 -12.60
N ARG A 123 13.96 -2.76 -12.75
CA ARG A 123 13.62 -1.65 -11.83
C ARG A 123 12.11 -1.43 -11.72
N GLU A 124 11.39 -1.61 -12.81
CA GLU A 124 9.95 -1.42 -12.90
C GLU A 124 9.19 -2.38 -11.98
N LEU A 125 9.75 -3.57 -11.73
CA LEU A 125 9.14 -4.58 -10.87
C LEU A 125 9.20 -4.25 -9.38
N ARG A 126 9.93 -3.23 -8.98
CA ARG A 126 9.95 -2.75 -7.59
C ARG A 126 8.57 -2.31 -7.11
N ASN A 127 7.70 -1.91 -8.03
CA ASN A 127 6.30 -1.61 -7.71
C ASN A 127 5.50 -2.83 -7.27
N SER A 128 6.00 -4.04 -7.53
CA SER A 128 5.35 -5.29 -7.10
C SER A 128 5.57 -5.61 -5.62
N HIS A 129 6.53 -4.93 -4.97
CA HIS A 129 6.82 -5.14 -3.55
C HIS A 129 5.87 -4.31 -2.70
N ILE A 130 4.79 -4.92 -2.25
CA ILE A 130 3.75 -4.27 -1.45
C ILE A 130 4.03 -4.34 0.06
N LEU A 131 3.48 -3.40 0.80
CA LEU A 131 3.31 -3.52 2.24
C LEU A 131 2.05 -4.35 2.52
N PHE A 132 2.13 -5.33 3.42
CA PHE A 132 0.99 -6.10 3.88
C PHE A 132 1.13 -6.37 5.38
N LEU A 133 0.32 -5.70 6.19
CA LEU A 133 0.32 -5.84 7.64
C LEU A 133 -1.04 -6.30 8.13
N VAL A 134 -1.04 -7.25 9.06
CA VAL A 134 -2.27 -7.75 9.68
C VAL A 134 -2.13 -7.73 11.19
N LYS A 135 -3.11 -7.15 11.84
CA LYS A 135 -3.33 -7.27 13.27
C LYS A 135 -4.64 -8.03 13.49
N GLU A 136 -4.54 -9.22 14.01
CA GLU A 136 -5.69 -10.06 14.34
C GLU A 136 -6.41 -9.59 15.61
N PHE A 137 -7.64 -10.06 15.81
CA PHE A 137 -8.36 -9.83 17.06
C PHE A 137 -7.54 -10.34 18.25
N GLY A 138 -7.48 -9.53 19.32
CA GLY A 138 -6.76 -9.88 20.54
C GLY A 138 -5.25 -10.04 20.40
N ALA A 139 -4.66 -9.72 19.24
CA ALA A 139 -3.22 -9.86 19.03
C ALA A 139 -2.40 -9.03 20.02
N LYS A 140 -1.44 -9.65 20.67
CA LYS A 140 -0.55 -9.07 21.68
C LYS A 140 0.90 -9.23 21.26
N GLY A 141 1.75 -8.36 21.76
CA GLY A 141 3.20 -8.46 21.60
C GLY A 141 3.75 -7.60 20.47
N LYS A 142 4.95 -7.96 20.03
CA LYS A 142 5.69 -7.22 19.00
C LYS A 142 5.25 -7.64 17.61
N LEU A 143 5.44 -6.75 16.65
CA LEU A 143 5.31 -7.05 15.23
C LEU A 143 6.24 -8.24 14.88
N LYS A 144 5.69 -9.20 14.16
CA LYS A 144 6.44 -10.33 13.60
C LYS A 144 6.53 -10.13 12.09
N VAL A 145 7.70 -10.37 11.55
CA VAL A 145 7.91 -10.43 10.10
C VAL A 145 7.64 -11.86 9.66
N ASP A 146 6.81 -12.02 8.64
CA ASP A 146 6.63 -13.28 7.92
C ASP A 146 7.27 -13.09 6.53
N ASP A 147 8.38 -13.74 6.31
CA ASP A 147 9.16 -13.73 5.07
C ASP A 147 8.94 -14.99 4.22
N THR A 148 8.00 -15.84 4.62
CA THR A 148 7.71 -17.13 3.99
C THR A 148 6.38 -17.16 3.25
N THR A 149 5.39 -16.41 3.73
CA THR A 149 4.05 -16.40 3.12
C THR A 149 4.02 -15.47 1.91
N PHE A 150 3.81 -16.05 0.73
CA PHE A 150 3.71 -15.28 -0.51
C PHE A 150 2.33 -14.64 -0.65
N VAL A 151 2.24 -13.33 -0.42
CA VAL A 151 0.99 -12.54 -0.43
C VAL A 151 0.96 -11.52 -1.56
N SER A 152 -0.24 -11.15 -1.97
CA SER A 152 -0.52 -10.02 -2.86
C SER A 152 -1.57 -9.12 -2.24
N ASN A 153 -1.74 -7.89 -2.76
CA ASN A 153 -2.78 -6.98 -2.29
C ASN A 153 -4.20 -7.54 -2.50
N SER A 154 -4.40 -8.41 -3.48
CA SER A 154 -5.70 -9.08 -3.70
C SER A 154 -6.10 -10.03 -2.57
N ASP A 155 -5.15 -10.48 -1.75
CA ASP A 155 -5.43 -11.35 -0.61
C ASP A 155 -6.08 -10.60 0.57
N ALA A 156 -6.00 -9.27 0.59
CA ALA A 156 -6.52 -8.47 1.70
C ALA A 156 -8.01 -8.74 1.98
N MET A 157 -8.80 -8.96 0.93
CA MET A 157 -10.21 -9.28 1.08
C MET A 157 -10.40 -10.66 1.72
N ALA A 158 -9.66 -11.68 1.29
CA ALA A 158 -9.72 -13.01 1.89
C ALA A 158 -9.32 -12.97 3.37
N VAL A 159 -8.25 -12.23 3.70
CA VAL A 159 -7.81 -12.02 5.08
C VAL A 159 -8.87 -11.29 5.92
N ALA A 160 -9.56 -10.30 5.35
CA ALA A 160 -10.65 -9.61 6.04
C ALA A 160 -11.84 -10.54 6.32
N CYS A 161 -12.08 -11.50 5.45
CA CYS A 161 -13.19 -12.44 5.53
C CYS A 161 -12.96 -13.63 6.47
N ASP A 162 -11.75 -13.91 6.88
CA ASP A 162 -11.40 -15.08 7.68
C ASP A 162 -12.27 -15.29 8.94
N GLU A 163 -12.72 -14.19 9.56
CA GLU A 163 -13.51 -14.23 10.79
C GLU A 163 -15.02 -14.04 10.54
N ILE A 164 -15.41 -13.73 9.30
CA ILE A 164 -16.81 -13.47 8.93
C ILE A 164 -17.50 -14.76 8.43
N GLY A 165 -16.70 -15.73 8.02
CA GLY A 165 -17.15 -17.06 7.59
C GLY A 165 -18.08 -16.99 6.38
N SER A 166 -19.19 -17.74 6.44
CA SER A 166 -20.15 -17.89 5.33
C SER A 166 -20.86 -16.60 4.90
N LYS A 167 -20.71 -15.51 5.65
CA LYS A 167 -21.27 -14.20 5.31
C LYS A 167 -20.42 -13.44 4.29
N CYS A 168 -19.18 -13.86 4.05
CA CYS A 168 -18.38 -13.34 2.96
C CYS A 168 -18.75 -14.00 1.63
N PRO A 169 -18.83 -13.23 0.53
CA PRO A 169 -19.01 -13.82 -0.79
C PRO A 169 -17.86 -14.80 -1.07
N ARG A 170 -18.09 -15.77 -1.97
CA ARG A 170 -17.14 -16.85 -2.34
C ARG A 170 -15.72 -16.32 -2.54
N ILE A 171 -14.94 -16.33 -1.48
CA ILE A 171 -13.56 -15.90 -1.46
C ILE A 171 -12.72 -17.14 -1.10
N LEU A 172 -11.59 -17.28 -1.76
CA LEU A 172 -10.62 -18.32 -1.44
C LEU A 172 -10.17 -18.18 0.02
N PRO A 173 -9.80 -19.26 0.68
CA PRO A 173 -9.22 -19.21 2.02
C PRO A 173 -8.03 -18.25 2.04
N SER A 174 -7.88 -17.55 3.15
CA SER A 174 -6.76 -16.64 3.35
C SER A 174 -5.43 -17.39 3.30
N VAL A 175 -4.52 -16.91 2.49
CA VAL A 175 -3.15 -17.47 2.38
C VAL A 175 -2.38 -17.40 3.70
N ILE A 176 -2.78 -16.53 4.63
CA ILE A 176 -2.16 -16.41 5.96
C ILE A 176 -2.54 -17.61 6.83
N LYS A 177 -3.80 -18.06 6.76
CA LYS A 177 -4.27 -19.22 7.52
C LYS A 177 -4.00 -20.55 6.82
N GLN A 178 -3.98 -20.53 5.50
CA GLN A 178 -3.72 -21.70 4.67
C GLN A 178 -2.68 -21.35 3.60
N PRO A 179 -1.39 -21.34 3.94
CA PRO A 179 -0.33 -21.07 2.98
C PRO A 179 -0.43 -21.98 1.78
N MET A 180 -0.48 -21.40 0.59
CA MET A 180 -0.52 -22.16 -0.66
C MET A 180 0.90 -22.56 -1.03
N LEU A 181 1.16 -23.84 -1.06
CA LEU A 181 2.39 -24.38 -1.66
C LEU A 181 2.34 -24.13 -3.18
N ASP A 182 3.48 -23.82 -3.77
CA ASP A 182 3.62 -23.57 -5.21
C ASP A 182 2.72 -22.45 -5.76
N ARG A 183 2.47 -21.43 -4.94
CA ARG A 183 1.70 -20.27 -5.36
C ARG A 183 2.42 -19.50 -6.45
N GLU A 184 1.67 -19.15 -7.49
CA GLU A 184 2.15 -18.40 -8.64
C GLU A 184 1.29 -17.15 -8.85
N LEU A 185 1.92 -16.02 -9.11
CA LEU A 185 1.28 -14.76 -9.44
C LEU A 185 1.83 -14.21 -10.74
N ILE A 186 0.98 -13.52 -11.50
CA ILE A 186 1.38 -12.81 -12.71
C ILE A 186 1.43 -11.30 -12.41
N PHE A 187 2.60 -10.71 -12.59
CA PHE A 187 2.78 -9.28 -12.58
C PHE A 187 2.71 -8.75 -14.00
N THR A 188 1.82 -7.78 -14.22
CA THR A 188 1.66 -7.13 -15.52
C THR A 188 1.94 -5.64 -15.38
N LEU A 189 2.91 -5.14 -16.15
CA LEU A 189 3.09 -3.72 -16.34
C LEU A 189 2.42 -3.33 -17.65
N VAL A 190 1.50 -2.38 -17.57
CA VAL A 190 0.81 -1.83 -18.71
C VAL A 190 1.27 -0.40 -18.97
N ASP A 191 1.17 0.06 -20.23
CA ASP A 191 1.39 1.47 -20.53
C ASP A 191 0.25 2.29 -19.92
N GLY A 192 0.59 2.97 -18.82
CA GLY A 192 -0.31 3.90 -18.13
C GLY A 192 -0.51 5.22 -18.86
N GLY A 193 -0.02 5.36 -20.08
CA GLY A 193 -0.01 6.50 -20.99
C GLY A 193 -0.54 7.81 -20.41
N SER A 194 0.25 8.87 -20.42
CA SER A 194 -0.13 10.21 -19.93
C SER A 194 -1.24 10.89 -20.76
N GLY A 195 -1.85 10.18 -21.70
CA GLY A 195 -2.94 10.63 -22.55
C GLY A 195 -4.27 10.01 -22.13
N ARG A 196 -5.37 10.72 -22.35
CA ARG A 196 -6.71 10.16 -22.25
C ARG A 196 -6.78 8.90 -23.10
N GLN A 197 -6.71 7.75 -22.44
CA GLN A 197 -6.89 6.49 -23.14
C GLN A 197 -8.35 6.41 -23.61
N THR A 198 -8.54 6.51 -24.90
CA THR A 198 -9.83 6.32 -25.54
C THR A 198 -10.13 4.85 -25.81
N ASN A 199 -9.14 3.97 -25.60
CA ASN A 199 -9.23 2.54 -25.83
C ASN A 199 -9.39 1.79 -24.50
N THR A 200 -10.25 0.78 -24.52
CA THR A 200 -10.48 -0.14 -23.38
C THR A 200 -9.36 -1.19 -23.22
N LYS A 201 -8.35 -1.16 -24.08
CA LYS A 201 -7.19 -2.06 -24.02
C LYS A 201 -5.97 -1.30 -23.52
N PHE A 202 -5.27 -1.90 -22.56
CA PHE A 202 -3.97 -1.46 -22.09
C PHE A 202 -2.89 -2.24 -22.86
N ASP A 203 -1.90 -1.54 -23.39
CA ASP A 203 -0.75 -2.20 -24.00
C ASP A 203 0.12 -2.77 -22.90
N VAL A 204 0.36 -4.07 -22.96
CA VAL A 204 1.23 -4.75 -22.01
C VAL A 204 2.68 -4.47 -22.38
N ILE A 205 3.41 -3.80 -21.45
CA ILE A 205 4.84 -3.51 -21.62
C ILE A 205 5.66 -4.73 -21.27
N LEU A 206 5.32 -5.38 -20.15
CA LEU A 206 5.98 -6.60 -19.70
C LEU A 206 5.08 -7.39 -18.76
N GLN A 207 5.32 -8.70 -18.74
CA GLN A 207 4.69 -9.63 -17.81
C GLN A 207 5.72 -10.57 -17.22
N TYR A 208 5.63 -10.79 -15.92
CA TYR A 208 6.42 -11.77 -15.20
C TYR A 208 5.51 -12.69 -14.41
N LYS A 209 5.83 -13.95 -14.48
CA LYS A 209 5.32 -14.96 -13.58
C LYS A 209 6.29 -15.09 -12.41
N VAL A 210 5.77 -15.07 -11.19
CA VAL A 210 6.57 -15.21 -9.97
C VAL A 210 6.00 -16.33 -9.13
N LYS A 211 6.89 -17.20 -8.64
CA LYS A 211 6.54 -18.38 -7.84
C LYS A 211 7.03 -18.20 -6.40
N ASN A 212 6.16 -18.38 -5.44
CA ASN A 212 6.42 -18.49 -4.01
C ASN A 212 7.14 -17.30 -3.34
N ASN A 213 8.21 -16.76 -3.90
CA ASN A 213 9.02 -15.72 -3.25
C ASN A 213 9.54 -14.70 -4.26
N ILE A 214 9.16 -13.43 -4.06
CA ILE A 214 9.59 -12.33 -4.92
C ILE A 214 11.08 -11.95 -4.75
N PHE A 215 11.68 -12.33 -3.64
CA PHE A 215 13.09 -11.97 -3.33
C PHE A 215 14.09 -12.95 -3.94
N ASP A 216 13.63 -14.08 -4.45
CA ASP A 216 14.47 -15.04 -5.19
C ASP A 216 14.27 -14.84 -6.70
N LEU A 217 15.30 -14.35 -7.38
CA LEU A 217 15.26 -14.05 -8.81
C LEU A 217 15.02 -15.30 -9.67
N ASN A 218 15.35 -16.48 -9.19
CA ASN A 218 15.10 -17.73 -9.90
C ASN A 218 13.59 -18.05 -9.97
N ASN A 219 12.80 -17.43 -9.13
CA ASN A 219 11.34 -17.57 -9.15
C ASN A 219 10.64 -16.70 -10.21
N TRP A 220 11.39 -15.83 -10.89
CA TRP A 220 10.87 -14.90 -11.88
C TRP A 220 11.05 -15.45 -13.30
N THR A 221 9.95 -15.55 -14.04
CA THR A 221 9.95 -15.95 -15.46
C THR A 221 9.33 -14.86 -16.30
N ASP A 222 10.06 -14.34 -17.28
CA ASP A 222 9.53 -13.39 -18.26
C ASP A 222 8.57 -14.12 -19.22
N ILE A 223 7.33 -13.69 -19.27
CA ILE A 223 6.27 -14.24 -20.12
C ILE A 223 5.68 -13.18 -21.06
N THR A 224 6.34 -12.03 -21.24
CA THR A 224 5.84 -10.86 -21.95
C THR A 224 5.30 -11.18 -23.35
N ASN A 225 5.93 -12.09 -24.07
CA ASN A 225 5.60 -12.40 -25.47
C ASN A 225 4.81 -13.70 -25.65
N ILE A 226 4.42 -14.38 -24.58
CA ILE A 226 3.78 -15.70 -24.69
C ILE A 226 2.29 -15.55 -25.02
N GLN A 227 1.62 -14.51 -24.53
CA GLN A 227 0.18 -14.33 -24.72
C GLN A 227 -0.22 -13.80 -26.10
N ASP A 228 0.69 -13.19 -26.85
CA ASP A 228 0.42 -12.75 -28.22
C ASP A 228 0.37 -13.91 -29.24
N LYS A 229 0.82 -15.11 -28.87
CA LYS A 229 0.80 -16.30 -29.72
C LYS A 229 -0.44 -17.18 -29.56
N GLU A 230 -1.25 -16.92 -28.51
CA GLU A 230 -2.47 -17.69 -28.23
C GLU A 230 -3.78 -16.92 -28.54
N ARG A 231 -3.66 -15.78 -29.20
CA ARG A 231 -4.78 -15.00 -29.75
C ARG A 231 -4.69 -14.98 -31.26
#